data_d69e286c40584d6b2cfe1315411260b7
#
_entry.id   d69e286c40584d6b2cfe1315411260b7
#
_cell.length_a   1.000
_cell.length_b   1.000
_cell.length_c   1.000
_cell.angle_alpha   90.00
_cell.angle_beta   90.00
_cell.angle_gamma   90.00
#
_symmetry.space_group_name_H-M   'P 1'
#
loop_
_entity.id
_entity.type
_entity.pdbx_description
1 polymer ?
#
loop_
_entity_poly.entity_id
_entity_poly.type
_entity_poly.pdbx_seq_one_letter_code
_entity_poly.pdbx_strand_id
1 'polypeptide(L)'
;TRDDMLNEERHCWHYPDLVLRSQIIAGWAQFAEDLAAYEPPADVAPAPTGKAPETLPALRIEVTGMVTASNLAEFKETALAAIRSVNRELSTDADFANAESAVKWCGEVESRLSAAKDHALSQTASIDALFRTIDDISAEARKVRLDLEKLVKARKESIRSEIVAGAVAAFAAHVRSVNATMTKVQLPPVNADFGSAIKGKRTVASLRDAVDTELARVKIAVN
;
A
#
# COMPACT_ATOMS: atom_id res chain seq x y z
N THR A 1 -24.95 -22.65 -29.87
CA THR A 1 -25.17 -22.76 -28.42
C THR A 1 -24.34 -23.92 -27.89
N ARG A 2 -24.08 -23.97 -26.59
CA ARG A 2 -23.16 -24.94 -25.94
C ARG A 2 -23.60 -26.41 -26.13
N ASP A 3 -24.87 -26.64 -26.37
CA ASP A 3 -25.47 -27.97 -26.58
C ASP A 3 -25.16 -28.55 -27.96
N ASP A 4 -24.93 -27.71 -28.97
CA ASP A 4 -24.62 -28.18 -30.32
C ASP A 4 -23.20 -28.75 -30.43
N MET A 5 -22.28 -28.39 -29.54
CA MET A 5 -20.91 -28.90 -29.53
C MET A 5 -20.77 -30.30 -28.91
N LEU A 6 -21.74 -30.74 -28.12
CA LEU A 6 -21.73 -32.06 -27.47
C LEU A 6 -22.19 -33.21 -28.34
N ASN A 7 -22.84 -32.92 -29.52
CA ASN A 7 -23.38 -33.91 -30.43
C ASN A 7 -22.53 -34.15 -31.69
N GLU A 8 -21.38 -33.46 -31.83
CA GLU A 8 -20.45 -33.75 -32.93
C GLU A 8 -19.46 -34.84 -32.52
N GLU A 9 -19.63 -36.05 -33.03
CA GLU A 9 -18.59 -37.08 -32.97
C GLU A 9 -17.44 -36.71 -33.90
N ARG A 10 -16.28 -36.44 -33.36
CA ARG A 10 -15.06 -36.21 -34.13
C ARG A 10 -14.15 -37.42 -34.01
N HIS A 11 -13.88 -38.07 -35.13
CA HIS A 11 -12.96 -39.20 -35.22
C HIS A 11 -11.64 -38.74 -35.83
N CYS A 12 -10.54 -39.14 -35.21
CA CYS A 12 -9.22 -39.03 -35.81
C CYS A 12 -8.47 -40.36 -35.67
N TRP A 13 -7.79 -40.77 -36.73
CA TRP A 13 -6.91 -41.94 -36.67
C TRP A 13 -5.57 -41.50 -36.13
N HIS A 14 -5.15 -42.13 -35.05
CA HIS A 14 -3.85 -41.90 -34.47
C HIS A 14 -2.95 -43.11 -34.74
N TYR A 15 -1.83 -42.88 -35.41
CA TYR A 15 -0.80 -43.91 -35.61
C TYR A 15 0.20 -43.79 -34.47
N PRO A 16 0.68 -44.91 -33.89
CA PRO A 16 1.65 -44.91 -32.84
C PRO A 16 2.97 -44.26 -33.30
N ASP A 17 3.32 -43.13 -32.69
CA ASP A 17 4.59 -42.47 -32.91
C ASP A 17 5.48 -42.75 -31.65
N LEU A 18 6.50 -43.57 -31.84
CA LEU A 18 7.42 -43.97 -30.75
C LEU A 18 8.24 -42.77 -30.26
N VAL A 19 8.57 -41.82 -31.14
CA VAL A 19 9.32 -40.62 -30.78
C VAL A 19 8.44 -39.71 -29.91
N LEU A 20 7.22 -39.43 -30.36
CA LEU A 20 6.26 -38.65 -29.58
C LEU A 20 5.97 -39.31 -28.21
N ARG A 21 5.80 -40.66 -28.20
CA ARG A 21 5.56 -41.38 -26.96
C ARG A 21 6.73 -41.23 -25.98
N SER A 22 8.00 -41.33 -26.43
CA SER A 22 9.15 -41.14 -25.59
C SER A 22 9.27 -39.72 -25.06
N GLN A 23 8.93 -38.71 -25.88
CA GLN A 23 8.88 -37.31 -25.46
C GLN A 23 7.81 -37.07 -24.39
N ILE A 24 6.62 -37.66 -24.53
CA ILE A 24 5.56 -37.59 -23.54
C ILE A 24 6.02 -38.23 -22.21
N ILE A 25 6.63 -39.42 -22.26
CA ILE A 25 7.12 -40.08 -21.06
C ILE A 25 8.22 -39.24 -20.37
N ALA A 26 9.15 -38.68 -21.14
CA ALA A 26 10.18 -37.80 -20.60
C ALA A 26 9.59 -36.52 -19.99
N GLY A 27 8.61 -35.92 -20.65
CA GLY A 27 7.89 -34.75 -20.13
C GLY A 27 7.15 -35.02 -18.81
N TRP A 28 6.52 -36.19 -18.69
CA TRP A 28 5.89 -36.60 -17.43
C TRP A 28 6.93 -36.86 -16.31
N ALA A 29 8.06 -37.43 -16.65
CA ALA A 29 9.14 -37.63 -15.67
C ALA A 29 9.66 -36.27 -15.16
N GLN A 30 9.92 -35.33 -16.09
CA GLN A 30 10.34 -33.98 -15.72
C GLN A 30 9.29 -33.26 -14.89
N PHE A 31 8.01 -33.37 -15.28
CA PHE A 31 6.91 -32.76 -14.52
C PHE A 31 6.81 -33.32 -13.09
N ALA A 32 7.05 -34.63 -12.92
CA ALA A 32 7.06 -35.24 -11.59
C ALA A 32 8.22 -34.72 -10.71
N GLU A 33 9.39 -34.49 -11.31
CA GLU A 33 10.53 -33.86 -10.62
C GLU A 33 10.25 -32.41 -10.26
N ASP A 34 9.72 -31.63 -11.20
CA ASP A 34 9.35 -30.24 -10.99
C ASP A 34 8.28 -30.10 -9.91
N LEU A 35 7.28 -31.02 -9.89
CA LEU A 35 6.24 -31.04 -8.87
C LEU A 35 6.79 -31.40 -7.48
N ALA A 36 7.75 -32.31 -7.40
CA ALA A 36 8.40 -32.67 -6.14
C ALA A 36 9.29 -31.54 -5.60
N ALA A 37 9.85 -30.72 -6.48
CA ALA A 37 10.64 -29.55 -6.14
C ALA A 37 9.80 -28.27 -5.97
N TYR A 38 8.51 -28.32 -6.31
CA TYR A 38 7.64 -27.14 -6.24
C TYR A 38 7.33 -26.77 -4.79
N GLU A 39 7.85 -25.64 -4.38
CA GLU A 39 7.41 -24.97 -3.17
C GLU A 39 6.32 -23.96 -3.55
N PRO A 40 5.08 -24.15 -3.07
CA PRO A 40 4.03 -23.16 -3.34
C PRO A 40 4.46 -21.80 -2.80
N PRO A 41 4.22 -20.71 -3.55
CA PRO A 41 4.54 -19.38 -3.05
C PRO A 41 3.86 -19.20 -1.69
N ALA A 42 4.63 -18.75 -0.71
CA ALA A 42 4.12 -18.47 0.63
C ALA A 42 2.87 -17.60 0.50
N ASP A 43 1.81 -17.97 1.23
CA ASP A 43 0.56 -17.19 1.26
C ASP A 43 0.90 -15.71 1.46
N VAL A 44 0.54 -14.90 0.47
CA VAL A 44 0.74 -13.46 0.56
C VAL A 44 -0.09 -12.99 1.74
N ALA A 45 0.57 -12.62 2.82
CA ALA A 45 -0.11 -12.08 3.99
C ALA A 45 -1.08 -10.98 3.54
N PRO A 46 -2.33 -10.97 4.02
CA PRO A 46 -3.30 -9.96 3.64
C PRO A 46 -2.72 -8.57 3.91
N ALA A 47 -3.01 -7.64 3.00
CA ALA A 47 -2.55 -6.26 3.15
C ALA A 47 -2.95 -5.73 4.54
N PRO A 48 -2.05 -5.03 5.24
CA PRO A 48 -2.33 -4.54 6.58
C PRO A 48 -3.55 -3.62 6.57
N THR A 49 -4.50 -3.89 7.47
CA THR A 49 -5.69 -3.06 7.66
C THR A 49 -5.34 -1.92 8.61
N GLY A 50 -5.51 -0.69 8.15
CA GLY A 50 -5.25 0.49 8.97
C GLY A 50 -6.26 0.62 10.11
N LYS A 51 -5.78 1.04 11.27
CA LYS A 51 -6.62 1.41 12.42
C LYS A 51 -6.74 2.92 12.49
N ALA A 52 -7.98 3.41 12.57
CA ALA A 52 -8.25 4.81 12.91
C ALA A 52 -8.02 5.06 14.40
N PRO A 53 -7.79 6.32 14.82
CA PRO A 53 -7.84 6.69 16.23
C PRO A 53 -9.18 6.30 16.88
N GLU A 54 -9.20 6.33 18.22
CA GLU A 54 -10.42 5.98 18.97
C GLU A 54 -11.63 6.82 18.55
N THR A 55 -12.81 6.19 18.62
CA THR A 55 -14.06 6.88 18.28
C THR A 55 -14.32 7.98 19.31
N LEU A 56 -14.55 9.21 18.82
CA LEU A 56 -14.91 10.33 19.67
C LEU A 56 -16.32 10.15 20.25
N PRO A 57 -16.56 10.60 21.48
CA PRO A 57 -17.90 10.66 22.04
C PRO A 57 -18.82 11.51 21.16
N ALA A 58 -20.12 11.31 21.24
CA ALA A 58 -21.08 12.13 20.52
C ALA A 58 -21.04 13.56 21.08
N LEU A 59 -20.88 14.55 20.18
CA LEU A 59 -20.96 15.96 20.57
C LEU A 59 -22.43 16.29 20.91
N ARG A 60 -22.67 16.68 22.16
CA ARG A 60 -23.99 17.11 22.67
C ARG A 60 -24.00 18.60 22.90
N ILE A 61 -24.96 19.28 22.31
CA ILE A 61 -25.20 20.72 22.50
C ILE A 61 -26.71 20.89 22.65
N GLU A 62 -27.15 21.34 23.82
CA GLU A 62 -28.55 21.65 24.10
C GLU A 62 -28.72 23.17 24.21
N VAL A 63 -29.64 23.71 23.42
CA VAL A 63 -29.84 25.15 23.32
C VAL A 63 -31.33 25.47 23.53
N THR A 64 -31.64 26.33 24.52
CA THR A 64 -32.94 26.93 24.74
C THR A 64 -32.78 28.43 24.95
N GLY A 65 -32.50 29.16 23.83
CA GLY A 65 -32.17 30.59 23.88
C GLY A 65 -30.76 30.92 24.36
N MET A 66 -30.12 30.00 25.08
CA MET A 66 -28.70 29.99 25.52
C MET A 66 -28.23 28.54 25.61
N VAL A 67 -26.91 28.31 25.57
CA VAL A 67 -26.37 26.97 25.77
C VAL A 67 -26.66 26.55 27.21
N THR A 68 -27.51 25.55 27.41
CA THR A 68 -27.89 25.04 28.73
C THR A 68 -27.06 23.87 29.18
N ALA A 69 -26.59 23.05 28.23
CA ALA A 69 -25.67 21.94 28.49
C ALA A 69 -24.80 21.65 27.27
N SER A 70 -23.53 21.34 27.49
CA SER A 70 -22.66 20.83 26.44
C SER A 70 -21.50 20.02 27.04
N ASN A 71 -21.05 19.00 26.33
CA ASN A 71 -19.84 18.24 26.64
C ASN A 71 -18.63 18.69 25.79
N LEU A 72 -18.68 19.92 25.26
CA LEU A 72 -17.70 20.43 24.31
C LEU A 72 -16.27 20.45 24.86
N ALA A 73 -16.10 20.78 26.16
CA ALA A 73 -14.77 20.78 26.77
C ALA A 73 -14.15 19.38 26.82
N GLU A 74 -14.91 18.39 27.26
CA GLU A 74 -14.49 16.98 27.28
C GLU A 74 -14.23 16.46 25.85
N PHE A 75 -15.14 16.78 24.92
CA PHE A 75 -14.97 16.43 23.51
C PHE A 75 -13.68 17.05 22.93
N LYS A 76 -13.40 18.32 23.21
CA LYS A 76 -12.18 19.00 22.77
C LYS A 76 -10.92 18.28 23.27
N GLU A 77 -10.85 17.99 24.57
CA GLU A 77 -9.67 17.31 25.13
C GLU A 77 -9.49 15.93 24.53
N THR A 78 -10.55 15.15 24.40
CA THR A 78 -10.51 13.81 23.80
C THR A 78 -10.12 13.87 22.33
N ALA A 79 -10.71 14.79 21.55
CA ALA A 79 -10.40 14.97 20.13
C ALA A 79 -8.95 15.38 19.92
N LEU A 80 -8.46 16.36 20.68
CA LEU A 80 -7.07 16.82 20.56
C LEU A 80 -6.08 15.73 21.01
N ALA A 81 -6.39 14.95 22.04
CA ALA A 81 -5.56 13.82 22.45
C ALA A 81 -5.47 12.76 21.34
N ALA A 82 -6.61 12.38 20.72
CA ALA A 82 -6.65 11.44 19.61
C ALA A 82 -5.89 11.96 18.39
N ILE A 83 -6.03 13.23 18.03
CA ILE A 83 -5.29 13.87 16.92
C ILE A 83 -3.77 13.84 17.17
N ARG A 84 -3.34 14.11 18.42
CA ARG A 84 -1.92 14.12 18.80
C ARG A 84 -1.30 12.74 18.88
N SER A 85 -2.11 11.70 19.13
CA SER A 85 -1.66 10.30 19.19
C SER A 85 -1.33 9.69 17.83
N VAL A 86 -1.69 10.34 16.71
CA VAL A 86 -1.43 9.84 15.36
C VAL A 86 0.07 9.72 15.10
N ASN A 87 0.52 8.51 14.76
CA ASN A 87 1.91 8.25 14.42
C ASN A 87 2.29 8.96 13.10
N ARG A 88 3.37 9.71 13.11
CA ARG A 88 3.93 10.42 11.94
C ARG A 88 5.20 9.78 11.40
N GLU A 89 5.72 8.77 12.08
CA GLU A 89 6.87 7.99 11.63
C GLU A 89 6.38 6.83 10.76
N LEU A 90 6.51 6.99 9.44
CA LEU A 90 5.98 6.06 8.46
C LEU A 90 7.12 5.24 7.86
N SER A 91 7.23 3.98 8.28
CA SER A 91 8.29 3.07 7.87
C SER A 91 7.78 1.75 7.28
N THR A 92 6.63 1.26 7.74
CA THR A 92 6.05 -0.02 7.34
C THR A 92 4.73 0.16 6.60
N ASP A 93 4.29 -0.86 5.87
CA ASP A 93 2.98 -0.85 5.20
C ASP A 93 1.83 -0.68 6.22
N ALA A 94 1.99 -1.19 7.44
CA ALA A 94 1.04 -1.00 8.53
C ALA A 94 0.97 0.46 8.98
N ASP A 95 2.12 1.15 9.07
CA ASP A 95 2.15 2.58 9.41
C ASP A 95 1.45 3.42 8.35
N PHE A 96 1.67 3.12 7.06
CA PHE A 96 0.98 3.80 5.97
C PHE A 96 -0.54 3.56 6.01
N ALA A 97 -0.98 2.32 6.25
CA ALA A 97 -2.40 1.99 6.36
C ALA A 97 -3.06 2.71 7.55
N ASN A 98 -2.37 2.79 8.70
CA ASN A 98 -2.83 3.53 9.87
C ASN A 98 -2.91 5.04 9.58
N ALA A 99 -1.92 5.63 8.92
CA ALA A 99 -1.92 7.05 8.55
C ALA A 99 -3.05 7.38 7.57
N GLU A 100 -3.31 6.56 6.56
CA GLU A 100 -4.43 6.73 5.64
C GLU A 100 -5.79 6.61 6.34
N SER A 101 -5.91 5.72 7.32
CA SER A 101 -7.10 5.61 8.16
C SER A 101 -7.29 6.83 9.05
N ALA A 102 -6.20 7.37 9.62
CA ALA A 102 -6.23 8.60 10.39
C ALA A 102 -6.63 9.83 9.54
N VAL A 103 -6.19 9.91 8.28
CA VAL A 103 -6.63 10.97 7.34
C VAL A 103 -8.14 10.92 7.13
N LYS A 104 -8.72 9.74 6.89
CA LYS A 104 -10.17 9.57 6.74
C LYS A 104 -10.91 9.96 8.00
N TRP A 105 -10.44 9.48 9.16
CA TRP A 105 -11.00 9.80 10.45
C TRP A 105 -11.00 11.33 10.73
N CYS A 106 -9.90 12.04 10.45
CA CYS A 106 -9.84 13.49 10.57
C CYS A 106 -10.88 14.18 9.68
N GLY A 107 -11.07 13.73 8.45
CA GLY A 107 -12.10 14.25 7.54
C GLY A 107 -13.52 14.01 8.05
N GLU A 108 -13.80 12.87 8.66
CA GLU A 108 -15.08 12.58 9.32
C GLU A 108 -15.32 13.49 10.52
N VAL A 109 -14.30 13.74 11.34
CA VAL A 109 -14.37 14.68 12.48
C VAL A 109 -14.68 16.09 12.00
N GLU A 110 -13.98 16.59 10.97
CA GLU A 110 -14.25 17.88 10.35
C GLU A 110 -15.72 17.98 9.89
N SER A 111 -16.24 16.96 9.20
CA SER A 111 -17.61 16.93 8.70
C SER A 111 -18.65 16.94 9.82
N ARG A 112 -18.44 16.13 10.88
CA ARG A 112 -19.34 16.08 12.06
C ARG A 112 -19.35 17.40 12.82
N LEU A 113 -18.21 18.06 12.96
CA LEU A 113 -18.12 19.37 13.61
C LEU A 113 -18.81 20.46 12.80
N SER A 114 -18.69 20.45 11.47
CA SER A 114 -19.43 21.36 10.60
C SER A 114 -20.93 21.18 10.73
N ALA A 115 -21.41 19.92 10.68
CA ALA A 115 -22.84 19.63 10.85
C ALA A 115 -23.37 20.04 12.22
N ALA A 116 -22.60 19.84 13.30
CA ALA A 116 -22.97 20.26 14.65
C ALA A 116 -23.06 21.80 14.75
N LYS A 117 -22.14 22.53 14.11
CA LYS A 117 -22.15 24.00 14.02
C LYS A 117 -23.39 24.51 13.28
N ASP A 118 -23.71 23.94 12.12
CA ASP A 118 -24.87 24.32 11.32
C ASP A 118 -26.18 24.06 12.07
N HIS A 119 -26.26 22.92 12.80
CA HIS A 119 -27.40 22.61 13.66
C HIS A 119 -27.56 23.61 14.81
N ALA A 120 -26.48 23.96 15.48
CA ALA A 120 -26.51 24.94 16.57
C ALA A 120 -26.85 26.36 16.08
N LEU A 121 -26.37 26.79 14.90
CA LEU A 121 -26.71 28.08 14.27
C LEU A 121 -28.18 28.23 13.97
N SER A 122 -28.89 27.15 13.65
CA SER A 122 -30.31 27.18 13.37
C SER A 122 -31.17 27.55 14.58
N GLN A 123 -30.59 27.54 15.79
CA GLN A 123 -31.37 27.68 17.03
C GLN A 123 -31.10 28.92 17.87
N THR A 124 -29.96 29.66 17.79
CA THR A 124 -29.76 30.93 18.55
C THR A 124 -28.52 31.75 18.25
N ALA A 125 -28.59 33.07 18.57
CA ALA A 125 -27.56 34.08 18.33
C ALA A 125 -26.45 34.22 19.40
N SER A 126 -26.40 33.42 20.45
CA SER A 126 -25.45 33.61 21.58
C SER A 126 -24.35 32.56 21.68
N ILE A 127 -23.83 32.07 20.56
CA ILE A 127 -22.99 30.84 20.52
C ILE A 127 -21.54 31.12 20.06
N ASP A 128 -21.06 32.35 20.10
CA ASP A 128 -19.70 32.68 19.61
C ASP A 128 -18.57 31.90 20.27
N ALA A 129 -18.62 31.62 21.56
CA ALA A 129 -17.59 30.87 22.24
C ALA A 129 -17.61 29.37 21.86
N LEU A 130 -18.81 28.80 21.67
CA LEU A 130 -19.00 27.44 21.20
C LEU A 130 -18.44 27.29 19.77
N PHE A 131 -18.77 28.22 18.88
CA PHE A 131 -18.29 28.19 17.50
C PHE A 131 -16.78 28.31 17.40
N ARG A 132 -16.16 29.22 18.18
CA ARG A 132 -14.69 29.34 18.21
C ARG A 132 -14.04 28.00 18.60
N THR A 133 -14.58 27.31 19.62
CA THR A 133 -14.05 26.02 20.04
C THR A 133 -14.23 24.94 18.97
N ILE A 134 -15.39 24.91 18.29
CA ILE A 134 -15.63 23.97 17.17
C ILE A 134 -14.69 24.28 16.00
N ASP A 135 -14.52 25.56 15.67
CA ASP A 135 -13.65 26.00 14.59
C ASP A 135 -12.16 25.66 14.91
N ASP A 136 -11.71 25.84 16.16
CA ASP A 136 -10.37 25.46 16.60
C ASP A 136 -10.09 23.95 16.43
N ILE A 137 -11.07 23.10 16.86
CA ILE A 137 -10.93 21.65 16.71
C ILE A 137 -10.93 21.26 15.22
N SER A 138 -11.83 21.85 14.42
CA SER A 138 -11.91 21.61 12.98
C SER A 138 -10.63 22.05 12.25
N ALA A 139 -10.07 23.19 12.63
CA ALA A 139 -8.80 23.69 12.07
C ALA A 139 -7.63 22.76 12.40
N GLU A 140 -7.53 22.26 13.64
CA GLU A 140 -6.47 21.31 13.99
C GLU A 140 -6.64 19.96 13.30
N ALA A 141 -7.86 19.42 13.22
CA ALA A 141 -8.14 18.19 12.48
C ALA A 141 -7.77 18.34 10.99
N ARG A 142 -8.17 19.45 10.36
CA ARG A 142 -7.81 19.76 8.96
C ARG A 142 -6.31 19.87 8.77
N LYS A 143 -5.61 20.56 9.67
CA LYS A 143 -4.15 20.72 9.62
C LYS A 143 -3.47 19.36 9.67
N VAL A 144 -3.83 18.52 10.65
CA VAL A 144 -3.24 17.18 10.79
C VAL A 144 -3.56 16.30 9.58
N ARG A 145 -4.80 16.36 9.06
CA ARG A 145 -5.17 15.64 7.83
C ARG A 145 -4.29 16.04 6.66
N LEU A 146 -4.14 17.34 6.38
CA LEU A 146 -3.33 17.84 5.27
C LEU A 146 -1.84 17.52 5.43
N ASP A 147 -1.31 17.61 6.65
CA ASP A 147 0.08 17.27 6.96
C ASP A 147 0.33 15.78 6.77
N LEU A 148 -0.59 14.90 7.22
CA LEU A 148 -0.50 13.46 7.01
C LEU A 148 -0.60 13.09 5.53
N GLU A 149 -1.51 13.68 4.77
CA GLU A 149 -1.63 13.45 3.32
C GLU A 149 -0.30 13.76 2.60
N LYS A 150 0.32 14.90 2.93
CA LYS A 150 1.62 15.30 2.37
C LYS A 150 2.73 14.34 2.80
N LEU A 151 2.77 13.98 4.09
CA LEU A 151 3.77 13.10 4.67
C LEU A 151 3.69 11.69 4.05
N VAL A 152 2.50 11.11 3.94
CA VAL A 152 2.27 9.80 3.30
C VAL A 152 2.78 9.82 1.87
N LYS A 153 2.40 10.85 1.09
CA LYS A 153 2.84 10.97 -0.31
C LYS A 153 4.36 11.10 -0.42
N ALA A 154 4.97 12.01 0.35
CA ALA A 154 6.40 12.24 0.32
C ALA A 154 7.19 11.00 0.77
N ARG A 155 6.73 10.32 1.83
CA ARG A 155 7.43 9.14 2.35
C ARG A 155 7.33 7.93 1.43
N LYS A 156 6.17 7.71 0.80
CA LYS A 156 6.03 6.67 -0.25
C LYS A 156 7.00 6.90 -1.40
N GLU A 157 7.17 8.14 -1.84
CA GLU A 157 8.11 8.47 -2.93
C GLU A 157 9.57 8.31 -2.48
N SER A 158 9.92 8.77 -1.27
CA SER A 158 11.25 8.58 -0.69
C SER A 158 11.63 7.08 -0.62
N ILE A 159 10.75 6.24 -0.10
CA ILE A 159 10.99 4.80 0.01
C ILE A 159 11.19 4.17 -1.39
N ARG A 160 10.39 4.56 -2.38
CA ARG A 160 10.58 4.08 -3.76
C ARG A 160 11.95 4.46 -4.30
N SER A 161 12.34 5.73 -4.14
CA SER A 161 13.64 6.22 -4.58
C SER A 161 14.79 5.54 -3.84
N GLU A 162 14.67 5.34 -2.55
CA GLU A 162 15.69 4.66 -1.71
C GLU A 162 15.89 3.19 -2.17
N ILE A 163 14.79 2.45 -2.42
CA ILE A 163 14.85 1.07 -2.89
C ILE A 163 15.53 0.99 -4.25
N VAL A 164 15.14 1.84 -5.20
CA VAL A 164 15.75 1.87 -6.54
C VAL A 164 17.22 2.27 -6.47
N ALA A 165 17.55 3.32 -5.71
CA ALA A 165 18.94 3.77 -5.55
C ALA A 165 19.83 2.69 -4.93
N GLY A 166 19.31 1.98 -3.92
CA GLY A 166 20.01 0.85 -3.30
C GLY A 166 20.31 -0.27 -4.30
N ALA A 167 19.36 -0.62 -5.14
CA ALA A 167 19.53 -1.65 -6.17
C ALA A 167 20.54 -1.22 -7.25
N VAL A 168 20.47 0.02 -7.72
CA VAL A 168 21.44 0.58 -8.66
C VAL A 168 22.85 0.52 -8.08
N ALA A 169 23.02 0.92 -6.82
CA ALA A 169 24.32 0.86 -6.14
C ALA A 169 24.82 -0.59 -5.99
N ALA A 170 23.93 -1.53 -5.61
CA ALA A 170 24.26 -2.95 -5.49
C ALA A 170 24.65 -3.58 -6.84
N PHE A 171 23.96 -3.22 -7.91
CA PHE A 171 24.30 -3.67 -9.26
C PHE A 171 25.64 -3.09 -9.73
N ALA A 172 25.85 -1.79 -9.54
CA ALA A 172 27.13 -1.15 -9.88
C ALA A 172 28.33 -1.75 -9.11
N ALA A 173 28.11 -2.10 -7.82
CA ALA A 173 29.14 -2.79 -7.04
C ALA A 173 29.44 -4.19 -7.59
N HIS A 174 28.41 -4.94 -8.00
CA HIS A 174 28.58 -6.26 -8.60
C HIS A 174 29.34 -6.18 -9.92
N VAL A 175 28.98 -5.25 -10.83
CA VAL A 175 29.67 -5.03 -12.10
C VAL A 175 31.14 -4.68 -11.87
N ARG A 176 31.45 -3.82 -10.90
CA ARG A 176 32.84 -3.51 -10.53
C ARG A 176 33.61 -4.74 -10.04
N SER A 177 32.97 -5.58 -9.21
CA SER A 177 33.58 -6.83 -8.71
C SER A 177 33.89 -7.80 -9.86
N VAL A 178 32.95 -7.99 -10.80
CA VAL A 178 33.19 -8.87 -11.96
C VAL A 178 34.27 -8.29 -12.88
N ASN A 179 34.24 -7.00 -13.18
CA ASN A 179 35.29 -6.36 -13.98
C ASN A 179 36.68 -6.42 -13.33
N ALA A 180 36.77 -6.44 -12.00
CA ALA A 180 38.05 -6.60 -11.30
C ALA A 180 38.68 -7.98 -11.47
N THR A 181 37.90 -9.01 -11.81
CA THR A 181 38.38 -10.36 -12.10
C THR A 181 38.83 -10.52 -13.58
N MET A 182 38.44 -9.59 -14.44
CA MET A 182 38.76 -9.60 -15.86
C MET A 182 39.99 -8.76 -16.14
N THR A 183 41.00 -9.32 -16.81
CA THR A 183 42.29 -8.60 -17.08
C THR A 183 42.34 -7.87 -18.40
N LYS A 184 41.54 -8.25 -19.40
CA LYS A 184 41.64 -7.71 -20.77
C LYS A 184 40.33 -7.25 -21.42
N VAL A 185 39.20 -7.58 -20.79
CA VAL A 185 37.88 -7.29 -21.36
C VAL A 185 37.01 -6.68 -20.26
N GLN A 186 36.23 -5.67 -20.59
CA GLN A 186 35.21 -5.11 -19.71
C GLN A 186 33.84 -5.62 -20.12
N LEU A 187 32.95 -5.79 -19.15
CA LEU A 187 31.56 -6.17 -19.41
C LEU A 187 30.84 -5.14 -20.28
N PRO A 188 30.09 -5.58 -21.27
CA PRO A 188 29.21 -4.67 -22.03
C PRO A 188 28.17 -4.07 -21.08
N PRO A 189 27.65 -2.86 -21.39
CA PRO A 189 26.60 -2.25 -20.58
C PRO A 189 25.33 -3.13 -20.56
N VAL A 190 24.92 -3.57 -19.40
CA VAL A 190 23.66 -4.28 -19.19
C VAL A 190 22.60 -3.29 -18.76
N ASN A 191 21.48 -3.29 -19.46
CA ASN A 191 20.36 -2.41 -19.13
C ASN A 191 19.61 -2.97 -17.91
N ALA A 192 19.66 -2.24 -16.79
CA ALA A 192 18.93 -2.52 -15.57
C ALA A 192 17.84 -1.45 -15.39
N ASP A 193 16.58 -1.83 -15.48
CA ASP A 193 15.44 -0.91 -15.34
C ASP A 193 14.65 -1.20 -14.06
N PHE A 194 15.24 -0.82 -12.94
CA PHE A 194 14.60 -0.94 -11.62
C PHE A 194 13.37 -0.04 -11.50
N GLY A 195 13.32 1.08 -12.24
CA GLY A 195 12.17 1.99 -12.25
C GLY A 195 10.94 1.33 -12.84
N SER A 196 11.06 0.64 -13.96
CA SER A 196 9.95 -0.11 -14.56
C SER A 196 9.56 -1.32 -13.71
N ALA A 197 10.49 -1.98 -13.04
CA ALA A 197 10.19 -3.14 -12.18
C ALA A 197 9.22 -2.79 -11.05
N ILE A 198 9.32 -1.58 -10.47
CA ILE A 198 8.44 -1.13 -9.39
C ILE A 198 7.12 -0.52 -9.85
N LYS A 199 6.93 -0.35 -11.16
CA LYS A 199 5.70 0.25 -11.71
C LYS A 199 4.47 -0.57 -11.33
N GLY A 200 3.45 0.09 -10.77
CA GLY A 200 2.21 -0.56 -10.34
C GLY A 200 2.29 -1.28 -8.99
N LYS A 201 3.44 -1.36 -8.35
CA LYS A 201 3.58 -1.93 -7.00
C LYS A 201 3.12 -0.92 -5.95
N ARG A 202 2.37 -1.41 -4.94
CA ARG A 202 1.71 -0.54 -3.95
C ARG A 202 2.27 -0.68 -2.53
N THR A 203 2.80 -1.85 -2.18
CA THR A 203 3.34 -2.14 -0.85
C THR A 203 4.86 -2.09 -0.85
N VAL A 204 5.47 -1.77 0.30
CA VAL A 204 6.93 -1.76 0.46
C VAL A 204 7.52 -3.14 0.19
N ALA A 205 6.84 -4.21 0.62
CA ALA A 205 7.24 -5.59 0.36
C ALA A 205 7.28 -5.85 -1.15
N SER A 206 6.20 -5.58 -1.88
CA SER A 206 6.13 -5.83 -3.33
C SER A 206 7.10 -4.94 -4.15
N LEU A 207 7.48 -3.76 -3.64
CA LEU A 207 8.52 -2.93 -4.25
C LEU A 207 9.89 -3.60 -4.11
N ARG A 208 10.23 -4.09 -2.91
CA ARG A 208 11.50 -4.78 -2.67
C ARG A 208 11.59 -6.06 -3.48
N ASP A 209 10.59 -6.92 -3.45
CA ASP A 209 10.56 -8.18 -4.20
C ASP A 209 10.76 -7.95 -5.71
N ALA A 210 10.10 -6.94 -6.28
CA ALA A 210 10.24 -6.61 -7.69
C ALA A 210 11.66 -6.12 -8.04
N VAL A 211 12.26 -5.31 -7.18
CA VAL A 211 13.62 -4.81 -7.36
C VAL A 211 14.64 -5.92 -7.17
N ASP A 212 14.46 -6.79 -6.18
CA ASP A 212 15.36 -7.92 -5.92
C ASP A 212 15.31 -8.93 -7.06
N THR A 213 14.13 -9.18 -7.64
CA THR A 213 13.95 -10.01 -8.83
C THR A 213 14.73 -9.44 -10.03
N GLU A 214 14.58 -8.14 -10.29
CA GLU A 214 15.30 -7.47 -11.39
C GLU A 214 16.80 -7.44 -11.12
N LEU A 215 17.24 -7.22 -9.88
CA LEU A 215 18.64 -7.26 -9.48
C LEU A 215 19.24 -8.66 -9.70
N ALA A 216 18.51 -9.71 -9.36
CA ALA A 216 18.93 -11.08 -9.62
C ALA A 216 19.07 -11.34 -11.13
N ARG A 217 18.06 -10.93 -11.91
CA ARG A 217 18.10 -11.06 -13.39
C ARG A 217 19.32 -10.39 -13.99
N VAL A 218 19.59 -9.13 -13.63
CA VAL A 218 20.73 -8.39 -14.22
C VAL A 218 22.10 -8.92 -13.73
N LYS A 219 22.18 -9.43 -12.49
CA LYS A 219 23.38 -10.10 -11.99
C LYS A 219 23.67 -11.40 -12.75
N ILE A 220 22.64 -12.22 -13.03
CA ILE A 220 22.78 -13.45 -13.84
C ILE A 220 23.25 -13.10 -15.27
N ALA A 221 22.74 -12.01 -15.85
CA ALA A 221 23.14 -11.58 -17.19
C ALA A 221 24.61 -11.07 -17.29
N VAL A 222 25.21 -10.76 -16.14
CA VAL A 222 26.58 -10.24 -16.04
C VAL A 222 27.59 -11.33 -15.69
N ASN A 223 27.18 -12.46 -15.10
CA ASN A 223 28.04 -13.62 -14.79
C ASN A 223 28.16 -14.56 -15.98
#